data_92cc7cda7eca0d703bda2fa53cf3fb1d
#
_entry.id   92cc7cda7eca0d703bda2fa53cf3fb1d
#
_cell.length_a   1.000
_cell.length_b   1.000
_cell.length_c   1.000
_cell.angle_alpha   90.00
_cell.angle_beta   90.00
_cell.angle_gamma   90.00
#
_symmetry.space_group_name_H-M   'P 1'
#
loop_
_entity.id
_entity.type
_entity.pdbx_description
1 polymer ?
#
loop_
_entity_poly.entity_id
_entity_poly.type
_entity_poly.pdbx_seq_one_letter_code
_entity_poly.pdbx_strand_id
1 'polypeptide(L)'
;MVELNRRTFLSGSVAAGAVALFGTEAAHAAGAVKLPAKWDETADVVIVGSGFAGLAAAIEAKKAGASVVVLEKMATVGGNSIINGGILTATGCPQQKKHGIKDSPELLAHDMLVAGLYLNNPEKVKLVADNALSNYEWTVNELGVEYNPDAIGQEGGHSVPRYVFTKNGSGSGIVSKEVEKLEKLGVKVRTRTYVKHVLRDDTGRVLGLEVLEGYRFPKTGTGKTKFIRAKKAVILCYGGFSRDVEYRTMQDPKLTAALDSTNQPGATSELWRETSRIGCAQVQNDWIQCTPWNNPKEKGMGIGWTFAQSGAAEYGLWVATDGKRFVNELANRKVRADAIMVLKGEGKSAVAICTKPNLKAFEEARPGMLQKLLEQQIIKEYNEP
;
A
#
# COMPACT_ATOMS: atom_id res chain seq x y z
N MET A 1 -40.55 20.31 30.86
CA MET A 1 -39.88 19.96 29.59
C MET A 1 -39.34 21.28 28.98
N VAL A 2 -38.03 21.40 28.93
CA VAL A 2 -37.38 22.59 28.36
C VAL A 2 -37.28 22.34 26.85
N GLU A 3 -37.96 23.13 26.03
CA GLU A 3 -37.85 23.07 24.58
C GLU A 3 -36.43 23.52 24.17
N LEU A 4 -35.64 22.56 23.67
CA LEU A 4 -34.34 22.81 23.03
C LEU A 4 -34.56 23.40 21.64
N ASN A 5 -34.40 24.69 21.48
CA ASN A 5 -34.42 25.33 20.16
C ASN A 5 -33.00 25.39 19.54
N ARG A 6 -32.93 25.64 18.21
CA ARG A 6 -31.65 25.68 17.45
C ARG A 6 -30.61 26.68 18.01
N ARG A 7 -31.03 27.74 18.66
CA ARG A 7 -30.11 28.73 19.26
C ARG A 7 -29.49 28.22 20.54
N THR A 8 -30.23 27.47 21.36
CA THR A 8 -29.70 26.85 22.59
C THR A 8 -28.71 25.74 22.26
N PHE A 9 -28.92 24.99 21.16
CA PHE A 9 -27.98 23.98 20.67
C PHE A 9 -26.66 24.59 20.18
N LEU A 10 -26.73 25.70 19.43
CA LEU A 10 -25.52 26.37 18.92
C LEU A 10 -24.72 27.07 20.02
N SER A 11 -25.35 27.64 21.05
CA SER A 11 -24.65 28.23 22.19
C SER A 11 -24.00 27.17 23.08
N GLY A 12 -24.62 25.99 23.22
CA GLY A 12 -24.03 24.85 23.91
C GLY A 12 -22.81 24.27 23.16
N SER A 13 -22.83 24.27 21.84
CA SER A 13 -21.74 23.80 20.99
C SER A 13 -20.49 24.70 21.03
N VAL A 14 -20.69 26.01 21.18
CA VAL A 14 -19.56 26.96 21.32
C VAL A 14 -18.89 26.82 22.69
N ALA A 15 -19.64 26.55 23.77
CA ALA A 15 -19.06 26.29 25.09
C ALA A 15 -18.31 24.95 25.15
N ALA A 16 -18.82 23.90 24.47
CA ALA A 16 -18.14 22.62 24.34
C ALA A 16 -16.88 22.70 23.46
N GLY A 17 -16.89 23.55 22.41
CA GLY A 17 -15.72 23.83 21.58
C GLY A 17 -14.60 24.58 22.31
N ALA A 18 -14.95 25.51 23.21
CA ALA A 18 -13.97 26.24 24.02
C ALA A 18 -13.31 25.33 25.09
N VAL A 19 -14.04 24.39 25.68
CA VAL A 19 -13.47 23.41 26.63
C VAL A 19 -12.56 22.42 25.90
N ALA A 20 -12.84 22.08 24.62
CA ALA A 20 -11.97 21.21 23.83
C ALA A 20 -10.64 21.89 23.46
N LEU A 21 -10.60 23.20 23.29
CA LEU A 21 -9.36 23.96 23.00
C LEU A 21 -8.42 24.06 24.22
N PHE A 22 -8.94 24.09 25.44
CA PHE A 22 -8.12 24.09 26.66
C PHE A 22 -7.72 22.66 27.11
N GLY A 23 -8.40 21.61 26.62
CA GLY A 23 -8.07 20.21 26.88
C GLY A 23 -6.95 19.65 26.01
N THR A 24 -6.58 20.32 24.90
CA THR A 24 -5.56 19.81 23.97
C THR A 24 -4.14 19.90 24.50
N GLU A 25 -3.79 20.90 25.31
CA GLU A 25 -2.48 21.00 25.93
C GLU A 25 -2.24 19.89 26.98
N ALA A 26 -3.25 19.56 27.78
CA ALA A 26 -3.14 18.49 28.76
C ALA A 26 -3.11 17.09 28.12
N ALA A 27 -3.79 16.88 26.98
CA ALA A 27 -3.75 15.63 26.23
C ALA A 27 -2.39 15.42 25.52
N HIS A 28 -1.73 16.49 25.09
CA HIS A 28 -0.38 16.42 24.54
C HIS A 28 0.67 16.07 25.61
N ALA A 29 0.51 16.49 26.85
CA ALA A 29 1.43 16.19 27.94
C ALA A 29 1.33 14.73 28.43
N ALA A 30 0.14 14.12 28.39
CA ALA A 30 -0.09 12.78 28.91
C ALA A 30 0.53 11.64 28.08
N GLY A 31 1.00 11.92 26.86
CA GLY A 31 1.61 10.94 25.97
C GLY A 31 3.10 11.17 25.66
N ALA A 32 3.75 12.16 26.28
CA ALA A 32 5.15 12.49 26.01
C ALA A 32 6.09 11.37 26.52
N VAL A 33 6.83 10.76 25.60
CA VAL A 33 7.92 9.84 25.95
C VAL A 33 9.12 10.67 26.35
N LYS A 34 9.69 10.38 27.53
CA LYS A 34 10.86 11.10 28.04
C LYS A 34 12.04 10.97 27.09
N LEU A 35 12.67 12.11 26.77
CA LEU A 35 13.90 12.12 25.97
C LEU A 35 15.02 11.38 26.69
N PRO A 36 15.90 10.67 25.95
CA PRO A 36 17.05 9.99 26.53
C PRO A 36 18.07 10.99 27.05
N ALA A 37 18.75 10.66 28.13
CA ALA A 37 19.87 11.46 28.63
C ALA A 37 21.08 11.45 27.65
N LYS A 38 21.18 10.38 26.85
CA LYS A 38 22.24 10.20 25.85
C LYS A 38 21.68 9.49 24.61
N TRP A 39 22.10 9.93 23.45
CA TRP A 39 21.85 9.26 22.19
C TRP A 39 22.97 8.26 21.90
N ASP A 40 22.59 7.04 21.47
CA ASP A 40 23.56 6.00 21.11
C ASP A 40 24.19 6.26 19.75
N GLU A 41 23.41 6.89 18.87
CA GLU A 41 23.82 7.19 17.50
C GLU A 41 23.18 8.49 17.01
N THR A 42 23.82 9.13 16.03
CA THR A 42 23.31 10.36 15.40
C THR A 42 23.49 10.28 13.88
N ALA A 43 22.44 10.60 13.12
CA ALA A 43 22.47 10.77 11.68
C ALA A 43 21.74 12.05 11.27
N ASP A 44 21.94 12.52 10.04
CA ASP A 44 21.19 13.65 9.53
C ASP A 44 19.74 13.25 9.26
N VAL A 45 19.55 12.10 8.59
CA VAL A 45 18.23 11.57 8.22
C VAL A 45 18.12 10.12 8.71
N VAL A 46 17.02 9.82 9.41
CA VAL A 46 16.67 8.46 9.82
C VAL A 46 15.40 8.04 9.08
N ILE A 47 15.45 6.93 8.37
CA ILE A 47 14.37 6.43 7.51
C ILE A 47 13.81 5.15 8.11
N VAL A 48 12.49 5.06 8.19
CA VAL A 48 11.77 3.93 8.79
C VAL A 48 11.01 3.17 7.70
N GLY A 49 11.42 1.95 7.45
CA GLY A 49 10.89 1.06 6.42
C GLY A 49 11.79 0.96 5.19
N SER A 50 11.91 -0.24 4.65
CA SER A 50 12.77 -0.58 3.52
C SER A 50 11.99 -0.97 2.25
N GLY A 51 10.76 -0.50 2.10
CA GLY A 51 10.01 -0.54 0.85
C GLY A 51 10.51 0.50 -0.16
N PHE A 52 9.90 0.58 -1.35
CA PHE A 52 10.27 1.52 -2.42
C PHE A 52 10.52 2.94 -1.90
N ALA A 53 9.57 3.50 -1.15
CA ALA A 53 9.65 4.87 -0.68
C ALA A 53 10.85 5.10 0.28
N GLY A 54 11.11 4.15 1.18
CA GLY A 54 12.21 4.28 2.15
C GLY A 54 13.58 4.14 1.49
N LEU A 55 13.71 3.19 0.56
CA LEU A 55 14.95 3.00 -0.18
C LEU A 55 15.25 4.18 -1.12
N ALA A 56 14.24 4.66 -1.86
CA ALA A 56 14.37 5.85 -2.70
C ALA A 56 14.74 7.10 -1.88
N ALA A 57 14.06 7.33 -0.75
CA ALA A 57 14.38 8.44 0.16
C ALA A 57 15.81 8.36 0.69
N ALA A 58 16.30 7.15 0.99
CA ALA A 58 17.67 6.93 1.46
C ALA A 58 18.71 7.25 0.37
N ILE A 59 18.45 6.82 -0.87
CA ILE A 59 19.31 7.11 -2.02
C ILE A 59 19.42 8.61 -2.23
N GLU A 60 18.29 9.31 -2.31
CA GLU A 60 18.27 10.74 -2.58
C GLU A 60 18.86 11.57 -1.41
N ALA A 61 18.57 11.21 -0.16
CA ALA A 61 19.17 11.84 1.00
C ALA A 61 20.71 11.66 1.02
N LYS A 62 21.19 10.47 0.66
CA LYS A 62 22.63 10.19 0.60
C LYS A 62 23.32 10.94 -0.54
N LYS A 63 22.68 11.01 -1.72
CA LYS A 63 23.18 11.82 -2.86
C LYS A 63 23.25 13.30 -2.51
N ALA A 64 22.32 13.80 -1.69
CA ALA A 64 22.35 15.16 -1.15
C ALA A 64 23.40 15.39 -0.04
N GLY A 65 24.29 14.43 0.23
CA GLY A 65 25.37 14.53 1.19
C GLY A 65 25.00 14.28 2.64
N ALA A 66 23.77 13.82 2.93
CA ALA A 66 23.36 13.52 4.30
C ALA A 66 23.97 12.20 4.82
N SER A 67 24.22 12.14 6.13
CA SER A 67 24.40 10.86 6.83
C SER A 67 23.02 10.21 7.00
N VAL A 68 22.88 8.93 6.59
CA VAL A 68 21.59 8.23 6.49
C VAL A 68 21.61 6.93 7.26
N VAL A 69 20.54 6.67 8.01
CA VAL A 69 20.24 5.38 8.65
C VAL A 69 18.90 4.89 8.17
N VAL A 70 18.83 3.64 7.70
CA VAL A 70 17.60 2.98 7.26
C VAL A 70 17.27 1.83 8.21
N LEU A 71 16.07 1.85 8.78
CA LEU A 71 15.60 0.89 9.77
C LEU A 71 14.48 0.02 9.19
N GLU A 72 14.61 -1.30 9.37
CA GLU A 72 13.61 -2.29 8.96
C GLU A 72 13.32 -3.25 10.12
N LYS A 73 12.05 -3.41 10.49
CA LYS A 73 11.68 -4.28 11.61
C LYS A 73 11.80 -5.77 11.28
N MET A 74 11.59 -6.13 10.01
CA MET A 74 11.67 -7.51 9.55
C MET A 74 13.13 -7.97 9.39
N ALA A 75 13.32 -9.27 9.24
CA ALA A 75 14.64 -9.87 8.96
C ALA A 75 15.09 -9.65 7.50
N THR A 76 14.17 -9.28 6.62
CA THR A 76 14.39 -9.08 5.18
C THR A 76 13.95 -7.68 4.78
N VAL A 77 14.59 -7.13 3.75
CA VAL A 77 14.26 -5.83 3.17
C VAL A 77 13.10 -5.93 2.19
N GLY A 78 12.49 -4.79 1.86
CA GLY A 78 11.56 -4.63 0.75
C GLY A 78 10.08 -4.61 1.13
N GLY A 79 9.68 -5.12 2.29
CA GLY A 79 8.28 -5.10 2.72
C GLY A 79 7.32 -5.66 1.67
N ASN A 80 6.18 -5.01 1.46
CA ASN A 80 5.24 -5.36 0.39
C ASN A 80 5.77 -4.98 -1.00
N SER A 81 6.71 -4.06 -1.08
CA SER A 81 7.29 -3.62 -2.34
C SER A 81 8.02 -4.73 -3.08
N ILE A 82 8.69 -5.65 -2.37
CA ILE A 82 9.46 -6.74 -3.00
C ILE A 82 8.56 -7.85 -3.56
N ILE A 83 7.35 -8.04 -3.01
CA ILE A 83 6.44 -9.15 -3.34
C ILE A 83 5.29 -8.75 -4.28
N ASN A 84 5.19 -7.48 -4.69
CA ASN A 84 4.16 -7.04 -5.64
C ASN A 84 4.48 -7.46 -7.08
N GLY A 85 3.57 -7.18 -8.02
CA GLY A 85 3.69 -7.56 -9.43
C GLY A 85 4.74 -6.79 -10.25
N GLY A 86 5.55 -5.92 -9.65
CA GLY A 86 6.56 -5.13 -10.37
C GLY A 86 5.99 -4.14 -11.37
N ILE A 87 4.83 -3.58 -11.05
CA ILE A 87 4.10 -2.64 -11.90
C ILE A 87 4.40 -1.21 -11.47
N LEU A 88 4.70 -0.34 -12.45
CA LEU A 88 4.91 1.09 -12.25
C LEU A 88 4.06 1.89 -13.24
N THR A 89 3.34 2.89 -12.76
CA THR A 89 2.60 3.83 -13.61
C THR A 89 3.55 4.87 -14.20
N ALA A 90 3.49 5.06 -15.53
CA ALA A 90 4.34 6.03 -16.24
C ALA A 90 3.58 6.64 -17.43
N THR A 91 3.35 7.95 -17.40
CA THR A 91 2.73 8.72 -18.49
C THR A 91 3.78 9.12 -19.52
N GLY A 92 3.52 8.91 -20.82
CA GLY A 92 4.46 9.28 -21.89
C GLY A 92 5.71 8.40 -21.97
N CYS A 93 5.70 7.21 -21.36
CA CYS A 93 6.82 6.27 -21.38
C CYS A 93 7.07 5.69 -22.80
N PRO A 94 8.26 5.09 -23.04
CA PRO A 94 8.59 4.49 -24.34
C PRO A 94 7.58 3.46 -24.82
N GLN A 95 7.02 2.65 -23.90
CA GLN A 95 6.00 1.64 -24.23
C GLN A 95 4.71 2.30 -24.76
N GLN A 96 4.24 3.40 -24.14
CA GLN A 96 3.09 4.13 -24.66
C GLN A 96 3.36 4.70 -26.04
N LYS A 97 4.53 5.30 -26.26
CA LYS A 97 4.94 5.83 -27.57
C LYS A 97 4.96 4.73 -28.65
N LYS A 98 5.52 3.56 -28.32
CA LYS A 98 5.57 2.39 -29.20
C LYS A 98 4.18 1.92 -29.64
N HIS A 99 3.21 1.94 -28.74
CA HIS A 99 1.83 1.53 -29.01
C HIS A 99 0.92 2.68 -29.48
N GLY A 100 1.45 3.88 -29.74
CA GLY A 100 0.68 5.04 -30.18
C GLY A 100 -0.33 5.56 -29.15
N ILE A 101 -0.13 5.25 -27.86
CA ILE A 101 -1.02 5.65 -26.78
C ILE A 101 -0.73 7.10 -26.42
N LYS A 102 -1.76 7.94 -26.46
CA LYS A 102 -1.70 9.33 -26.00
C LYS A 102 -2.11 9.38 -24.54
N ASP A 103 -1.26 9.94 -23.70
CA ASP A 103 -1.49 10.08 -22.26
C ASP A 103 -0.83 11.38 -21.76
N SER A 104 -1.28 11.86 -20.60
CA SER A 104 -0.69 13.05 -19.97
C SER A 104 -0.80 12.98 -18.43
N PRO A 105 0.00 13.79 -17.71
CA PRO A 105 -0.15 13.95 -16.26
C PRO A 105 -1.56 14.39 -15.85
N GLU A 106 -2.22 15.27 -16.64
CA GLU A 106 -3.56 15.76 -16.36
C GLU A 106 -4.59 14.63 -16.48
N LEU A 107 -4.47 13.77 -17.50
CA LEU A 107 -5.33 12.61 -17.69
C LEU A 107 -5.14 11.60 -16.55
N LEU A 108 -3.89 11.34 -16.13
CA LEU A 108 -3.61 10.49 -14.96
C LEU A 108 -4.21 11.10 -13.68
N ALA A 109 -4.05 12.40 -13.45
CA ALA A 109 -4.62 13.07 -12.29
C ALA A 109 -6.16 12.98 -12.29
N HIS A 110 -6.80 13.19 -13.44
CA HIS A 110 -8.24 13.00 -13.60
C HIS A 110 -8.68 11.58 -13.22
N ASP A 111 -8.05 10.57 -13.78
CA ASP A 111 -8.36 9.17 -13.48
C ASP A 111 -8.19 8.84 -11.99
N MET A 112 -7.12 9.35 -11.36
CA MET A 112 -6.88 9.18 -9.93
C MET A 112 -7.99 9.80 -9.08
N LEU A 113 -8.44 11.02 -9.43
CA LEU A 113 -9.52 11.71 -8.70
C LEU A 113 -10.84 10.97 -8.85
N VAL A 114 -11.19 10.54 -10.06
CA VAL A 114 -12.41 9.76 -10.33
C VAL A 114 -12.40 8.43 -9.59
N ALA A 115 -11.31 7.67 -9.71
CA ALA A 115 -11.17 6.37 -9.04
C ALA A 115 -11.20 6.47 -7.51
N GLY A 116 -10.70 7.57 -6.97
CA GLY A 116 -10.72 7.89 -5.54
C GLY A 116 -12.00 8.59 -5.08
N LEU A 117 -13.05 8.67 -5.93
CA LEU A 117 -14.31 9.36 -5.65
C LEU A 117 -14.13 10.80 -5.16
N TYR A 118 -13.10 11.49 -5.65
CA TYR A 118 -12.70 12.85 -5.26
C TYR A 118 -12.39 13.01 -3.76
N LEU A 119 -12.12 11.93 -3.04
CA LEU A 119 -11.67 11.95 -1.64
C LEU A 119 -10.15 12.12 -1.51
N ASN A 120 -9.43 12.02 -2.60
CA ASN A 120 -7.98 12.22 -2.66
C ASN A 120 -7.63 13.68 -2.33
N ASN A 121 -6.43 13.89 -1.78
CA ASN A 121 -5.85 15.22 -1.71
C ASN A 121 -5.39 15.66 -3.13
N PRO A 122 -5.97 16.72 -3.75
CA PRO A 122 -5.68 17.09 -5.14
C PRO A 122 -4.22 17.48 -5.37
N GLU A 123 -3.56 18.11 -4.39
CA GLU A 123 -2.15 18.52 -4.50
C GLU A 123 -1.24 17.28 -4.56
N LYS A 124 -1.52 16.26 -3.76
CA LYS A 124 -0.77 15.00 -3.80
C LYS A 124 -1.03 14.22 -5.10
N VAL A 125 -2.26 14.24 -5.60
CA VAL A 125 -2.59 13.64 -6.91
C VAL A 125 -1.79 14.31 -8.01
N LYS A 126 -1.80 15.65 -8.04
CA LYS A 126 -1.01 16.41 -9.01
C LYS A 126 0.48 16.11 -8.92
N LEU A 127 1.04 16.08 -7.70
CA LEU A 127 2.45 15.75 -7.47
C LEU A 127 2.80 14.37 -8.05
N VAL A 128 1.99 13.35 -7.80
CA VAL A 128 2.21 11.99 -8.31
C VAL A 128 2.10 11.94 -9.83
N ALA A 129 1.09 12.58 -10.41
CA ALA A 129 0.86 12.58 -11.84
C ALA A 129 1.97 13.30 -12.61
N ASP A 130 2.36 14.49 -12.16
CA ASP A 130 3.42 15.30 -12.78
C ASP A 130 4.77 14.58 -12.77
N ASN A 131 5.02 13.74 -11.77
CA ASN A 131 6.30 13.04 -11.60
C ASN A 131 6.26 11.56 -12.06
N ALA A 132 5.17 11.09 -12.66
CA ALA A 132 5.06 9.67 -13.04
C ALA A 132 6.13 9.24 -14.08
N LEU A 133 6.40 10.07 -15.08
CA LEU A 133 7.44 9.80 -16.08
C LEU A 133 8.84 9.91 -15.47
N SER A 134 9.13 10.98 -14.76
CA SER A 134 10.46 11.19 -14.15
C SER A 134 10.81 10.10 -13.14
N ASN A 135 9.81 9.58 -12.40
CA ASN A 135 10.00 8.45 -11.52
C ASN A 135 10.34 7.16 -12.29
N TYR A 136 9.68 6.89 -13.42
CA TYR A 136 10.04 5.79 -14.31
C TYR A 136 11.48 5.96 -14.83
N GLU A 137 11.82 7.14 -15.34
CA GLU A 137 13.16 7.45 -15.86
C GLU A 137 14.23 7.31 -14.78
N TRP A 138 13.95 7.74 -13.55
CA TRP A 138 14.83 7.54 -12.40
C TRP A 138 15.10 6.06 -12.14
N THR A 139 14.07 5.21 -12.17
CA THR A 139 14.26 3.76 -11.96
C THR A 139 15.11 3.12 -13.07
N VAL A 140 14.97 3.58 -14.31
CA VAL A 140 15.75 3.09 -15.45
C VAL A 140 17.20 3.63 -15.42
N ASN A 141 17.34 4.94 -15.36
CA ASN A 141 18.63 5.61 -15.58
C ASN A 141 19.53 5.59 -14.34
N GLU A 142 18.93 5.75 -13.15
CA GLU A 142 19.69 5.83 -11.89
C GLU A 142 19.90 4.45 -11.26
N LEU A 143 18.90 3.56 -11.35
CA LEU A 143 18.95 2.26 -10.72
C LEU A 143 19.29 1.11 -11.69
N GLY A 144 19.03 1.28 -12.99
CA GLY A 144 19.19 0.23 -13.98
C GLY A 144 18.08 -0.83 -13.90
N VAL A 145 16.85 -0.44 -13.55
CA VAL A 145 15.70 -1.34 -13.58
C VAL A 145 15.33 -1.66 -15.02
N GLU A 146 15.17 -2.94 -15.31
CA GLU A 146 14.73 -3.41 -16.63
C GLU A 146 13.21 -3.62 -16.63
N TYR A 147 12.53 -2.96 -17.58
CA TYR A 147 11.12 -3.16 -17.87
C TYR A 147 10.94 -3.95 -19.17
N ASN A 148 9.79 -4.63 -19.29
CA ASN A 148 9.42 -5.26 -20.55
C ASN A 148 9.15 -4.16 -21.62
N PRO A 149 9.90 -4.14 -22.74
CA PRO A 149 9.80 -3.06 -23.71
C PRO A 149 8.51 -3.11 -24.55
N ASP A 150 7.83 -4.26 -24.56
CA ASP A 150 6.68 -4.52 -25.41
C ASP A 150 5.34 -4.54 -24.65
N ALA A 151 5.40 -4.73 -23.33
CA ALA A 151 4.20 -4.86 -22.52
C ALA A 151 3.82 -3.52 -21.88
N ILE A 152 2.55 -3.18 -22.05
CA ILE A 152 1.90 -2.08 -21.34
C ILE A 152 0.51 -2.54 -20.91
N GLY A 153 0.10 -2.18 -19.69
CA GLY A 153 -1.16 -2.64 -19.13
C GLY A 153 -2.09 -1.52 -18.69
N GLN A 154 -3.34 -1.91 -18.49
CA GLN A 154 -4.40 -1.05 -17.99
C GLN A 154 -5.13 -1.76 -16.86
N GLU A 155 -5.34 -1.05 -15.75
CA GLU A 155 -6.19 -1.49 -14.64
C GLU A 155 -7.50 -0.72 -14.64
N GLY A 156 -8.50 -1.25 -13.95
CA GLY A 156 -9.77 -0.55 -13.74
C GLY A 156 -9.58 0.80 -13.06
N GLY A 157 -10.18 1.84 -13.64
CA GLY A 157 -10.03 3.23 -13.23
C GLY A 157 -9.03 4.02 -14.08
N HIS A 158 -8.23 3.37 -14.94
CA HIS A 158 -7.40 4.05 -15.93
C HIS A 158 -8.15 4.19 -17.25
N SER A 159 -8.13 5.38 -17.85
CA SER A 159 -8.74 5.64 -19.16
C SER A 159 -7.89 5.13 -20.34
N VAL A 160 -6.59 4.95 -20.13
CA VAL A 160 -5.64 4.41 -21.12
C VAL A 160 -4.64 3.46 -20.48
N PRO A 161 -4.03 2.52 -21.24
CA PRO A 161 -2.90 1.73 -20.77
C PRO A 161 -1.72 2.63 -20.41
N ARG A 162 -1.20 2.52 -19.16
CA ARG A 162 -0.13 3.40 -18.68
C ARG A 162 0.81 2.77 -17.66
N TYR A 163 0.70 1.50 -17.38
CA TYR A 163 1.66 0.89 -16.48
C TYR A 163 2.56 -0.12 -17.17
N VAL A 164 3.82 -0.04 -16.79
CA VAL A 164 4.89 -0.90 -17.29
C VAL A 164 5.18 -2.01 -16.27
N PHE A 165 5.72 -3.11 -16.77
CA PHE A 165 6.06 -4.27 -15.95
C PHE A 165 7.57 -4.43 -15.87
N THR A 166 8.11 -4.66 -14.68
CA THR A 166 9.50 -5.12 -14.56
C THR A 166 9.69 -6.42 -15.34
N LYS A 167 10.87 -6.62 -15.91
CA LYS A 167 11.17 -7.80 -16.74
C LYS A 167 10.98 -9.14 -16.03
N ASN A 168 11.19 -9.17 -14.70
CA ASN A 168 10.96 -10.34 -13.88
C ASN A 168 9.53 -10.47 -13.34
N GLY A 169 8.62 -9.55 -13.67
CA GLY A 169 7.22 -9.54 -13.21
C GLY A 169 7.04 -9.42 -11.70
N SER A 170 8.01 -8.82 -11.00
CA SER A 170 8.00 -8.69 -9.54
C SER A 170 8.59 -7.36 -9.09
N GLY A 171 8.09 -6.85 -7.97
CA GLY A 171 8.67 -5.68 -7.30
C GLY A 171 10.12 -5.88 -6.85
N SER A 172 10.57 -7.14 -6.76
CA SER A 172 11.97 -7.45 -6.52
C SER A 172 12.90 -6.89 -7.59
N GLY A 173 12.40 -6.70 -8.84
CA GLY A 173 13.15 -6.06 -9.92
C GLY A 173 13.54 -4.61 -9.63
N ILE A 174 12.76 -3.91 -8.81
CA ILE A 174 13.06 -2.53 -8.36
C ILE A 174 13.82 -2.56 -7.03
N VAL A 175 13.28 -3.26 -6.00
CA VAL A 175 13.87 -3.28 -4.65
C VAL A 175 15.32 -3.72 -4.65
N SER A 176 15.68 -4.77 -5.40
CA SER A 176 17.06 -5.24 -5.45
C SER A 176 18.02 -4.19 -6.05
N LYS A 177 17.54 -3.42 -7.02
CA LYS A 177 18.31 -2.32 -7.62
C LYS A 177 18.47 -1.12 -6.68
N GLU A 178 17.44 -0.78 -5.91
CA GLU A 178 17.54 0.23 -4.86
C GLU A 178 18.53 -0.18 -3.77
N VAL A 179 18.48 -1.43 -3.31
CA VAL A 179 19.43 -1.97 -2.31
C VAL A 179 20.85 -1.95 -2.85
N GLU A 180 21.08 -2.43 -4.09
CA GLU A 180 22.39 -2.39 -4.76
C GLU A 180 22.93 -0.96 -4.85
N LYS A 181 22.07 0.01 -5.19
CA LYS A 181 22.46 1.43 -5.25
C LYS A 181 22.83 1.98 -3.88
N LEU A 182 22.07 1.66 -2.84
CA LEU A 182 22.37 2.07 -1.47
C LEU A 182 23.69 1.49 -0.96
N GLU A 183 23.97 0.22 -1.24
CA GLU A 183 25.23 -0.42 -0.87
C GLU A 183 26.43 0.27 -1.55
N LYS A 184 26.31 0.62 -2.84
CA LYS A 184 27.32 1.42 -3.56
C LYS A 184 27.52 2.81 -2.94
N LEU A 185 26.49 3.39 -2.34
CA LEU A 185 26.57 4.65 -1.61
C LEU A 185 27.05 4.48 -0.15
N GLY A 186 27.41 3.26 0.27
CA GLY A 186 27.90 2.95 1.61
C GLY A 186 26.82 2.94 2.69
N VAL A 187 25.56 2.76 2.33
CA VAL A 187 24.43 2.67 3.27
C VAL A 187 23.87 1.25 3.28
N LYS A 188 23.82 0.64 4.48
CA LYS A 188 23.19 -0.67 4.68
C LYS A 188 21.87 -0.52 5.44
N VAL A 189 20.84 -1.24 5.00
CA VAL A 189 19.56 -1.34 5.73
C VAL A 189 19.77 -2.16 7.00
N ARG A 190 19.36 -1.60 8.14
CA ARG A 190 19.38 -2.31 9.43
C ARG A 190 18.09 -3.06 9.63
N THR A 191 18.11 -4.33 9.28
CA THR A 191 17.01 -5.26 9.53
C THR A 191 16.90 -5.57 11.02
N ARG A 192 15.76 -6.16 11.44
CA ARG A 192 15.47 -6.49 12.84
C ARG A 192 15.61 -5.30 13.79
N THR A 193 15.24 -4.12 13.31
CA THR A 193 15.27 -2.88 14.09
C THR A 193 13.86 -2.27 14.11
N TYR A 194 13.17 -2.52 15.21
CA TYR A 194 11.79 -2.07 15.45
C TYR A 194 11.78 -0.67 16.04
N VAL A 195 11.03 0.25 15.44
CA VAL A 195 10.81 1.59 16.00
C VAL A 195 9.69 1.52 17.00
N LYS A 196 10.03 1.81 18.26
CA LYS A 196 9.08 1.78 19.39
C LYS A 196 8.42 3.13 19.60
N HIS A 197 9.22 4.21 19.61
CA HIS A 197 8.74 5.56 19.82
C HIS A 197 9.40 6.58 18.89
N VAL A 198 8.60 7.55 18.44
CA VAL A 198 9.09 8.79 17.83
C VAL A 198 9.25 9.83 18.93
N LEU A 199 10.46 10.32 19.11
CA LEU A 199 10.83 11.22 20.20
C LEU A 199 10.76 12.68 19.75
N ARG A 200 10.04 13.51 20.50
CA ARG A 200 9.86 14.94 20.24
C ARG A 200 10.25 15.77 21.46
N ASP A 201 10.70 16.99 21.22
CA ASP A 201 10.85 17.98 22.27
C ASP A 201 9.51 18.67 22.64
N ASP A 202 9.56 19.57 23.59
CA ASP A 202 8.40 20.32 24.08
C ASP A 202 7.79 21.27 23.02
N THR A 203 8.56 21.58 21.96
CA THR A 203 8.05 22.35 20.80
C THR A 203 7.31 21.48 19.78
N GLY A 204 7.33 20.16 19.97
CA GLY A 204 6.77 19.19 19.05
C GLY A 204 7.73 18.76 17.92
N ARG A 205 8.95 19.29 17.90
CA ARG A 205 9.96 18.89 16.91
C ARG A 205 10.41 17.45 17.13
N VAL A 206 10.43 16.65 16.07
CA VAL A 206 11.00 15.30 16.11
C VAL A 206 12.53 15.38 16.22
N LEU A 207 13.08 14.76 17.25
CA LEU A 207 14.52 14.72 17.52
C LEU A 207 15.16 13.38 17.16
N GLY A 208 14.39 12.29 17.10
CA GLY A 208 14.90 10.96 16.83
C GLY A 208 13.93 9.85 17.20
N LEU A 209 14.47 8.66 17.40
CA LEU A 209 13.70 7.44 17.60
C LEU A 209 14.24 6.63 18.80
N GLU A 210 13.32 6.01 19.55
CA GLU A 210 13.61 4.85 20.40
C GLU A 210 13.38 3.58 19.56
N VAL A 211 14.38 2.72 19.50
CA VAL A 211 14.34 1.50 18.70
C VAL A 211 14.72 0.27 19.52
N LEU A 212 14.28 -0.91 19.07
CA LEU A 212 14.73 -2.21 19.56
C LEU A 212 15.59 -2.87 18.49
N GLU A 213 16.91 -2.84 18.66
CA GLU A 213 17.87 -3.49 17.78
C GLU A 213 17.99 -4.99 18.10
N GLY A 214 17.96 -5.84 17.08
CA GLY A 214 17.89 -7.29 17.26
C GLY A 214 16.47 -7.82 17.50
N TYR A 215 15.45 -7.02 17.15
CA TYR A 215 14.05 -7.41 17.24
C TYR A 215 13.73 -8.66 16.42
N ARG A 216 12.88 -9.54 16.98
CA ARG A 216 12.45 -10.79 16.33
C ARG A 216 10.93 -10.80 16.18
N PHE A 217 10.45 -10.27 15.06
CA PHE A 217 9.01 -10.26 14.75
C PHE A 217 8.39 -11.67 14.84
N PRO A 218 7.21 -11.87 15.40
CA PRO A 218 6.35 -10.89 16.11
C PRO A 218 6.59 -10.86 17.64
N LYS A 219 7.73 -11.34 18.14
CA LYS A 219 8.02 -11.50 19.55
C LYS A 219 8.29 -10.15 20.21
N THR A 220 7.28 -9.59 20.88
CA THR A 220 7.43 -8.40 21.72
C THR A 220 8.46 -8.65 22.84
N GLY A 221 9.19 -7.60 23.24
CA GLY A 221 10.21 -7.71 24.28
C GLY A 221 11.56 -8.27 23.82
N THR A 222 11.75 -8.56 22.53
CA THR A 222 13.06 -8.91 21.97
C THR A 222 13.81 -7.68 21.46
N GLY A 223 15.14 -7.74 21.48
CA GLY A 223 16.01 -6.64 21.07
C GLY A 223 16.52 -5.79 22.24
N LYS A 224 17.49 -4.93 21.94
CA LYS A 224 18.07 -3.98 22.89
C LYS A 224 17.58 -2.58 22.53
N THR A 225 17.13 -1.84 23.54
CA THR A 225 16.75 -0.43 23.37
C THR A 225 17.97 0.39 22.97
N LYS A 226 17.79 1.21 21.93
CA LYS A 226 18.72 2.23 21.48
C LYS A 226 18.00 3.50 21.10
N PHE A 227 18.71 4.62 21.18
CA PHE A 227 18.22 5.94 20.85
C PHE A 227 19.02 6.51 19.69
N ILE A 228 18.34 6.77 18.57
CA ILE A 228 18.96 7.30 17.35
C ILE A 228 18.49 8.75 17.14
N ARG A 229 19.42 9.69 17.15
CA ARG A 229 19.14 11.10 16.89
C ARG A 229 19.07 11.38 15.41
N ALA A 230 18.03 12.10 14.97
CA ALA A 230 17.90 12.66 13.63
C ALA A 230 18.12 14.17 13.69
N LYS A 231 19.21 14.66 13.09
CA LYS A 231 19.53 16.10 13.11
C LYS A 231 18.60 16.91 12.22
N LYS A 232 18.20 16.36 11.07
CA LYS A 232 17.44 17.05 10.04
C LYS A 232 16.00 16.50 9.95
N ALA A 233 15.84 15.17 9.77
CA ALA A 233 14.53 14.59 9.57
C ALA A 233 14.46 13.11 9.97
N VAL A 234 13.27 12.68 10.37
CA VAL A 234 12.82 11.29 10.34
C VAL A 234 11.83 11.15 9.18
N ILE A 235 12.07 10.20 8.28
CA ILE A 235 11.18 9.91 7.14
C ILE A 235 10.48 8.57 7.43
N LEU A 236 9.15 8.60 7.52
CA LEU A 236 8.33 7.46 7.87
C LEU A 236 7.78 6.78 6.62
N CYS A 237 8.31 5.59 6.28
CA CYS A 237 7.94 4.78 5.12
C CYS A 237 7.49 3.38 5.54
N TYR A 238 6.76 3.26 6.64
CA TYR A 238 6.42 2.00 7.31
C TYR A 238 5.26 1.22 6.65
N GLY A 239 4.66 1.73 5.58
CA GLY A 239 3.63 1.02 4.81
C GLY A 239 2.26 0.97 5.49
N GLY A 240 1.44 -0.02 5.08
CA GLY A 240 0.09 -0.21 5.57
C GLY A 240 -0.02 -1.23 6.72
N PHE A 241 -1.25 -1.49 7.17
CA PHE A 241 -1.55 -2.28 8.37
C PHE A 241 -2.47 -3.49 8.13
N SER A 242 -2.60 -3.98 6.91
CA SER A 242 -3.62 -4.98 6.57
C SER A 242 -3.43 -6.36 7.25
N ARG A 243 -2.26 -6.64 7.80
CA ARG A 243 -1.99 -7.86 8.60
C ARG A 243 -2.37 -7.70 10.08
N ASP A 244 -2.62 -6.50 10.55
CA ASP A 244 -3.18 -6.26 11.88
C ASP A 244 -4.70 -6.41 11.83
N VAL A 245 -5.18 -7.62 12.15
CA VAL A 245 -6.60 -7.94 12.09
C VAL A 245 -7.42 -7.07 13.03
N GLU A 246 -6.94 -6.85 14.25
CA GLU A 246 -7.62 -5.99 15.24
C GLU A 246 -7.77 -4.57 14.69
N TYR A 247 -6.66 -3.96 14.27
CA TYR A 247 -6.66 -2.58 13.80
C TYR A 247 -7.48 -2.41 12.52
N ARG A 248 -7.35 -3.30 11.53
CA ARG A 248 -8.14 -3.21 10.30
C ARG A 248 -9.64 -3.41 10.54
N THR A 249 -10.02 -4.30 11.49
CA THR A 249 -11.43 -4.51 11.85
C THR A 249 -12.01 -3.30 12.59
N MET A 250 -11.19 -2.58 13.36
CA MET A 250 -11.58 -1.29 13.95
C MET A 250 -11.87 -0.23 12.88
N GLN A 251 -11.12 -0.25 11.77
CA GLN A 251 -11.31 0.70 10.67
C GLN A 251 -12.47 0.30 9.75
N ASP A 252 -12.61 -0.99 9.43
CA ASP A 252 -13.72 -1.56 8.68
C ASP A 252 -14.15 -2.89 9.32
N PRO A 253 -15.31 -2.92 10.02
CA PRO A 253 -15.79 -4.11 10.73
C PRO A 253 -16.04 -5.34 9.85
N LYS A 254 -16.11 -5.20 8.53
CA LYS A 254 -16.24 -6.32 7.59
C LYS A 254 -14.92 -7.09 7.42
N LEU A 255 -13.77 -6.47 7.71
CA LEU A 255 -12.44 -7.02 7.48
C LEU A 255 -11.91 -7.80 8.68
N THR A 256 -12.66 -8.80 9.11
CA THR A 256 -12.36 -9.66 10.26
C THR A 256 -11.25 -10.69 9.96
N ALA A 257 -10.91 -11.53 10.95
CA ALA A 257 -9.99 -12.65 10.81
C ALA A 257 -10.42 -13.70 9.76
N ALA A 258 -11.69 -13.70 9.35
CA ALA A 258 -12.19 -14.56 8.27
C ALA A 258 -11.66 -14.19 6.88
N LEU A 259 -11.05 -13.01 6.73
CA LEU A 259 -10.39 -12.58 5.50
C LEU A 259 -8.88 -12.65 5.67
N ASP A 260 -8.21 -13.35 4.76
CA ASP A 260 -6.73 -13.37 4.72
C ASP A 260 -6.20 -12.05 4.14
N SER A 261 -4.89 -11.90 4.14
CA SER A 261 -4.20 -10.75 3.58
C SER A 261 -3.07 -11.20 2.65
N THR A 262 -2.96 -10.56 1.49
CA THR A 262 -1.87 -10.78 0.54
C THR A 262 -0.57 -10.09 0.93
N ASN A 263 -0.59 -9.23 1.97
CA ASN A 263 0.57 -8.50 2.44
C ASN A 263 1.54 -9.39 3.23
N GLN A 264 2.78 -8.99 3.26
CA GLN A 264 3.79 -9.62 4.10
C GLN A 264 3.47 -9.46 5.60
N PRO A 265 3.91 -10.38 6.47
CA PRO A 265 3.49 -10.41 7.89
C PRO A 265 3.76 -9.12 8.68
N GLY A 266 4.79 -8.37 8.34
CA GLY A 266 5.17 -7.13 9.03
C GLY A 266 4.29 -5.90 8.71
N ALA A 267 3.25 -6.02 7.85
CA ALA A 267 2.32 -4.94 7.56
C ALA A 267 1.30 -4.75 8.70
N THR A 268 1.76 -4.24 9.83
CA THR A 268 1.04 -4.09 11.08
C THR A 268 0.96 -2.64 11.55
N SER A 269 0.12 -2.33 12.54
CA SER A 269 -0.32 -0.97 12.88
C SER A 269 0.54 -0.25 13.91
N GLU A 270 1.62 -0.81 14.40
CA GLU A 270 2.36 -0.24 15.55
C GLU A 270 2.77 1.23 15.32
N LEU A 271 3.32 1.55 14.15
CA LEU A 271 3.68 2.94 13.83
C LEU A 271 2.49 3.82 13.47
N TRP A 272 1.38 3.25 13.02
CA TRP A 272 0.11 3.97 12.88
C TRP A 272 -0.39 4.46 14.25
N ARG A 273 -0.38 3.58 15.26
CA ARG A 273 -0.74 3.91 16.65
C ARG A 273 0.26 4.92 17.24
N GLU A 274 1.55 4.74 16.97
CA GLU A 274 2.60 5.64 17.47
C GLU A 274 2.50 7.03 16.84
N THR A 275 2.27 7.16 15.55
CA THR A 275 2.10 8.46 14.89
C THR A 275 0.83 9.17 15.36
N SER A 276 -0.27 8.43 15.59
CA SER A 276 -1.46 8.97 16.23
C SER A 276 -1.17 9.50 17.64
N ARG A 277 -0.43 8.74 18.46
CA ARG A 277 -0.01 9.16 19.81
C ARG A 277 0.73 10.50 19.82
N ILE A 278 1.55 10.76 18.80
CA ILE A 278 2.27 12.03 18.67
C ILE A 278 1.49 13.12 17.93
N GLY A 279 0.18 12.92 17.68
CA GLY A 279 -0.71 13.93 17.12
C GLY A 279 -0.73 14.02 15.61
N CYS A 280 -0.19 13.02 14.87
CA CYS A 280 -0.38 12.97 13.44
C CYS A 280 -1.84 12.64 13.12
N ALA A 281 -2.48 13.45 12.28
CA ALA A 281 -3.81 13.17 11.76
C ALA A 281 -3.76 11.95 10.83
N GLN A 282 -4.72 11.07 11.00
CA GLN A 282 -4.93 9.91 10.14
C GLN A 282 -6.20 10.15 9.33
N VAL A 283 -6.15 9.83 8.04
CA VAL A 283 -7.28 10.04 7.12
C VAL A 283 -7.55 8.76 6.33
N GLN A 284 -8.82 8.49 6.06
CA GLN A 284 -9.26 7.40 5.18
C GLN A 284 -8.72 6.00 5.58
N ASN A 285 -8.57 5.73 6.88
CA ASN A 285 -8.09 4.44 7.37
C ASN A 285 -9.08 3.29 7.09
N ASP A 286 -10.35 3.60 6.87
CA ASP A 286 -11.42 2.71 6.42
C ASP A 286 -11.34 2.36 4.92
N TRP A 287 -10.50 3.09 4.15
CA TRP A 287 -10.27 2.82 2.74
C TRP A 287 -9.21 1.73 2.54
N ILE A 288 -9.49 0.53 3.04
CA ILE A 288 -8.61 -0.63 2.90
C ILE A 288 -8.93 -1.32 1.57
N GLN A 289 -7.93 -1.43 0.70
CA GLN A 289 -8.10 -2.10 -0.58
C GLN A 289 -8.10 -3.61 -0.43
N CYS A 290 -9.21 -4.24 -0.82
CA CYS A 290 -9.32 -5.69 -0.96
C CYS A 290 -9.06 -6.13 -2.40
N THR A 291 -8.45 -7.31 -2.59
CA THR A 291 -8.32 -7.95 -3.90
C THR A 291 -9.57 -8.76 -4.22
N PRO A 292 -10.30 -8.42 -5.31
CA PRO A 292 -11.62 -9.01 -5.56
C PRO A 292 -11.59 -10.37 -6.28
N TRP A 293 -10.45 -11.01 -6.45
CA TRP A 293 -10.29 -12.19 -7.31
C TRP A 293 -9.52 -13.36 -6.69
N ASN A 294 -9.29 -13.33 -5.38
CA ASN A 294 -8.64 -14.44 -4.70
C ASN A 294 -9.60 -15.64 -4.52
N ASN A 295 -9.09 -16.85 -4.76
CA ASN A 295 -9.87 -18.06 -4.51
C ASN A 295 -9.83 -18.40 -3.01
N PRO A 296 -11.00 -18.68 -2.36
CA PRO A 296 -11.04 -19.03 -0.94
C PRO A 296 -10.27 -20.29 -0.55
N LYS A 297 -9.96 -21.18 -1.50
CA LYS A 297 -9.18 -22.40 -1.28
C LYS A 297 -7.67 -22.12 -1.21
N GLU A 298 -7.22 -20.97 -1.66
CA GLU A 298 -5.82 -20.57 -1.67
C GLU A 298 -5.52 -19.62 -0.52
N LYS A 299 -4.28 -19.68 0.00
CA LYS A 299 -3.79 -18.72 0.97
C LYS A 299 -3.07 -17.57 0.27
N GLY A 300 -3.23 -16.35 0.80
CA GLY A 300 -2.61 -15.16 0.24
C GLY A 300 -3.14 -14.86 -1.17
N MET A 301 -2.24 -14.63 -2.12
CA MET A 301 -2.61 -14.29 -3.50
C MET A 301 -3.04 -15.51 -4.33
N GLY A 302 -2.42 -16.67 -4.11
CA GLY A 302 -2.67 -17.87 -4.91
C GLY A 302 -2.37 -17.69 -6.41
N ILE A 303 -2.98 -18.52 -7.25
CA ILE A 303 -2.92 -18.42 -8.71
C ILE A 303 -4.30 -18.21 -9.37
N GLY A 304 -5.39 -18.45 -8.63
CA GLY A 304 -6.78 -18.31 -9.12
C GLY A 304 -7.10 -16.90 -9.62
N TRP A 305 -6.44 -15.89 -9.06
CA TRP A 305 -6.56 -14.51 -9.52
C TRP A 305 -6.28 -14.34 -11.01
N THR A 306 -5.39 -15.16 -11.58
CA THR A 306 -5.04 -15.07 -13.01
C THR A 306 -6.25 -15.35 -13.87
N PHE A 307 -7.04 -16.38 -13.53
CA PHE A 307 -8.28 -16.68 -14.24
C PHE A 307 -9.35 -15.62 -13.99
N ALA A 308 -9.56 -15.23 -12.74
CA ALA A 308 -10.61 -14.27 -12.39
C ALA A 308 -10.37 -12.90 -13.03
N GLN A 309 -9.12 -12.42 -13.07
CA GLN A 309 -8.76 -11.12 -13.63
C GLN A 309 -8.56 -11.18 -15.15
N SER A 310 -7.67 -12.04 -15.64
CA SER A 310 -7.26 -12.02 -17.07
C SER A 310 -8.07 -12.98 -17.94
N GLY A 311 -8.82 -13.90 -17.36
CA GLY A 311 -9.72 -14.79 -18.10
C GLY A 311 -11.16 -14.29 -18.04
N ALA A 312 -11.78 -14.38 -16.86
CA ALA A 312 -13.20 -14.12 -16.74
C ALA A 312 -13.56 -12.63 -16.67
N ALA A 313 -12.74 -11.75 -16.12
CA ALA A 313 -13.07 -10.32 -16.12
C ALA A 313 -12.97 -9.70 -17.52
N GLU A 314 -11.99 -10.12 -18.32
CA GLU A 314 -11.79 -9.58 -19.67
C GLU A 314 -12.65 -10.28 -20.73
N TYR A 315 -12.90 -11.59 -20.59
CA TYR A 315 -13.51 -12.43 -21.63
C TYR A 315 -14.71 -13.25 -21.18
N GLY A 316 -15.19 -13.05 -19.96
CA GLY A 316 -16.26 -13.82 -19.37
C GLY A 316 -17.19 -12.99 -18.49
N LEU A 317 -17.68 -13.59 -17.41
CA LEU A 317 -18.64 -12.97 -16.50
C LEU A 317 -18.29 -13.30 -15.04
N TRP A 318 -18.66 -12.40 -14.14
CA TRP A 318 -18.75 -12.67 -12.71
C TRP A 318 -20.21 -12.73 -12.29
N VAL A 319 -20.61 -13.89 -11.79
CA VAL A 319 -21.99 -14.17 -11.36
C VAL A 319 -22.03 -14.56 -9.88
N ALA A 320 -23.14 -14.27 -9.23
CA ALA A 320 -23.44 -14.81 -7.91
C ALA A 320 -23.87 -16.29 -8.02
N THR A 321 -23.89 -17.02 -6.90
CA THR A 321 -24.34 -18.43 -6.86
C THR A 321 -25.81 -18.64 -7.29
N ASP A 322 -26.60 -17.57 -7.41
CA ASP A 322 -27.94 -17.59 -8.00
C ASP A 322 -27.93 -17.34 -9.52
N GLY A 323 -26.77 -17.31 -10.16
CA GLY A 323 -26.59 -17.13 -11.60
C GLY A 323 -26.68 -15.69 -12.10
N LYS A 324 -26.88 -14.70 -11.22
CA LYS A 324 -27.04 -13.31 -11.63
C LYS A 324 -25.67 -12.59 -11.67
N ARG A 325 -25.42 -11.87 -12.76
CA ARG A 325 -24.31 -10.91 -12.83
C ARG A 325 -24.52 -9.80 -11.80
N PHE A 326 -23.51 -9.46 -11.01
CA PHE A 326 -23.67 -8.57 -9.87
C PHE A 326 -22.76 -7.31 -9.93
N VAL A 327 -21.78 -7.27 -10.82
CA VAL A 327 -20.84 -6.15 -10.93
C VAL A 327 -20.29 -6.05 -12.35
N ASN A 328 -19.78 -4.89 -12.74
CA ASN A 328 -18.94 -4.76 -13.92
C ASN A 328 -17.53 -5.31 -13.61
N GLU A 329 -17.14 -6.35 -14.30
CA GLU A 329 -15.88 -7.08 -14.09
C GLU A 329 -14.62 -6.22 -14.33
N LEU A 330 -14.75 -5.14 -15.12
CA LEU A 330 -13.68 -4.17 -15.42
C LEU A 330 -13.76 -2.91 -14.55
N ALA A 331 -14.70 -2.82 -13.60
CA ALA A 331 -14.72 -1.73 -12.63
C ALA A 331 -13.44 -1.70 -11.77
N ASN A 332 -13.19 -0.58 -11.08
CA ASN A 332 -12.06 -0.49 -10.18
C ASN A 332 -12.14 -1.53 -9.04
N ARG A 333 -11.02 -1.78 -8.38
CA ARG A 333 -10.91 -2.85 -7.36
C ARG A 333 -11.89 -2.69 -6.21
N LYS A 334 -12.09 -1.44 -5.74
CA LYS A 334 -13.00 -1.19 -4.61
C LYS A 334 -14.42 -1.56 -4.97
N VAL A 335 -14.92 -1.12 -6.11
CA VAL A 335 -16.29 -1.44 -6.57
C VAL A 335 -16.51 -2.96 -6.65
N ARG A 336 -15.56 -3.68 -7.23
CA ARG A 336 -15.63 -5.14 -7.36
C ARG A 336 -15.55 -5.85 -5.99
N ALA A 337 -14.64 -5.43 -5.13
CA ALA A 337 -14.46 -6.02 -3.82
C ALA A 337 -15.67 -5.76 -2.91
N ASP A 338 -16.19 -4.54 -2.90
CA ASP A 338 -17.38 -4.18 -2.12
C ASP A 338 -18.61 -5.00 -2.58
N ALA A 339 -18.80 -5.19 -3.90
CA ALA A 339 -19.86 -6.02 -4.44
C ALA A 339 -19.75 -7.48 -3.98
N ILE A 340 -18.55 -8.07 -3.95
CA ILE A 340 -18.31 -9.41 -3.41
C ILE A 340 -18.61 -9.46 -1.90
N MET A 341 -18.26 -8.43 -1.15
CA MET A 341 -18.56 -8.37 0.29
C MET A 341 -20.07 -8.30 0.56
N VAL A 342 -20.83 -7.59 -0.29
CA VAL A 342 -22.31 -7.60 -0.22
C VAL A 342 -22.84 -9.01 -0.44
N LEU A 343 -22.42 -9.71 -1.51
CA LEU A 343 -22.83 -11.10 -1.76
C LEU A 343 -22.53 -12.01 -0.56
N LYS A 344 -21.34 -11.88 0.03
CA LYS A 344 -20.98 -12.65 1.22
C LYS A 344 -21.92 -12.36 2.40
N GLY A 345 -22.31 -11.11 2.60
CA GLY A 345 -23.30 -10.71 3.60
C GLY A 345 -24.68 -11.35 3.36
N GLU A 346 -25.04 -11.61 2.11
CA GLU A 346 -26.26 -12.31 1.69
C GLU A 346 -26.14 -13.85 1.71
N GLY A 347 -25.01 -14.39 2.17
CA GLY A 347 -24.75 -15.84 2.15
C GLY A 347 -24.46 -16.41 0.75
N LYS A 348 -24.17 -15.55 -0.23
CA LYS A 348 -23.82 -15.93 -1.60
C LYS A 348 -22.31 -15.87 -1.83
N SER A 349 -21.86 -16.51 -2.90
CA SER A 349 -20.46 -16.46 -3.37
C SER A 349 -20.40 -15.89 -4.79
N ALA A 350 -19.29 -15.24 -5.09
CA ALA A 350 -18.96 -14.84 -6.45
C ALA A 350 -18.31 -16.01 -7.21
N VAL A 351 -18.72 -16.21 -8.45
CA VAL A 351 -18.19 -17.24 -9.36
C VAL A 351 -17.75 -16.55 -10.65
N ALA A 352 -16.50 -16.77 -11.03
CA ALA A 352 -15.95 -16.30 -12.30
C ALA A 352 -16.12 -17.40 -13.36
N ILE A 353 -16.76 -17.09 -14.48
CA ILE A 353 -17.02 -18.02 -15.57
C ILE A 353 -16.51 -17.49 -16.91
N CYS A 354 -16.01 -18.38 -17.75
CA CYS A 354 -15.55 -18.06 -19.09
C CYS A 354 -15.76 -19.26 -20.03
N THR A 355 -16.05 -18.99 -21.29
CA THR A 355 -16.17 -20.05 -22.31
C THR A 355 -14.81 -20.45 -22.85
N LYS A 356 -14.66 -21.70 -23.31
CA LYS A 356 -13.40 -22.20 -23.90
C LYS A 356 -12.87 -21.33 -25.07
N PRO A 357 -13.71 -20.91 -26.04
CA PRO A 357 -13.22 -20.04 -27.12
C PRO A 357 -12.59 -18.73 -26.60
N ASN A 358 -13.17 -18.16 -25.56
CA ASN A 358 -12.73 -16.90 -25.00
C ASN A 358 -11.44 -17.04 -24.15
N LEU A 359 -11.08 -18.27 -23.73
CA LEU A 359 -9.83 -18.52 -23.01
C LEU A 359 -8.58 -18.59 -23.89
N LYS A 360 -8.72 -18.53 -25.21
CA LYS A 360 -7.57 -18.56 -26.12
C LYS A 360 -6.59 -17.42 -25.85
N ALA A 361 -7.07 -16.20 -25.73
CA ALA A 361 -6.25 -15.04 -25.42
C ALA A 361 -5.60 -15.14 -24.02
N PHE A 362 -6.29 -15.72 -23.04
CA PHE A 362 -5.72 -15.99 -21.72
C PHE A 362 -4.56 -16.99 -21.80
N GLU A 363 -4.72 -18.09 -22.56
CA GLU A 363 -3.68 -19.11 -22.73
C GLU A 363 -2.47 -18.59 -23.51
N GLU A 364 -2.69 -17.75 -24.53
CA GLU A 364 -1.63 -17.05 -25.27
C GLU A 364 -0.81 -16.11 -24.37
N ALA A 365 -1.50 -15.38 -23.49
CA ALA A 365 -0.86 -14.47 -22.54
C ALA A 365 -0.16 -15.19 -21.36
N ARG A 366 -0.61 -16.41 -21.02
CA ARG A 366 -0.13 -17.18 -19.84
C ARG A 366 -0.05 -18.67 -20.17
N PRO A 367 0.88 -19.09 -21.05
CA PRO A 367 0.98 -20.49 -21.51
C PRO A 367 1.09 -21.49 -20.36
N GLY A 368 0.27 -22.55 -20.37
CA GLY A 368 0.21 -23.61 -19.37
C GLY A 368 -0.48 -23.23 -18.05
N MET A 369 -0.93 -21.97 -17.89
CA MET A 369 -1.61 -21.56 -16.66
C MET A 369 -3.00 -22.19 -16.52
N LEU A 370 -3.74 -22.32 -17.61
CA LEU A 370 -5.06 -22.96 -17.61
C LEU A 370 -4.96 -24.41 -17.15
N GLN A 371 -4.01 -25.16 -17.68
CA GLN A 371 -3.76 -26.55 -17.27
C GLN A 371 -3.42 -26.61 -15.77
N LYS A 372 -2.54 -25.77 -15.28
CA LYS A 372 -2.14 -25.72 -13.87
C LYS A 372 -3.33 -25.43 -12.94
N LEU A 373 -4.22 -24.51 -13.34
CA LEU A 373 -5.43 -24.17 -12.57
C LEU A 373 -6.41 -25.35 -12.49
N LEU A 374 -6.54 -26.12 -13.57
CA LEU A 374 -7.37 -27.35 -13.64
C LEU A 374 -6.76 -28.46 -12.76
N GLU A 375 -5.47 -28.75 -12.91
CA GLU A 375 -4.75 -29.76 -12.14
C GLU A 375 -4.81 -29.50 -10.62
N GLN A 376 -4.71 -28.24 -10.20
CA GLN A 376 -4.86 -27.82 -8.81
C GLN A 376 -6.33 -27.68 -8.34
N GLN A 377 -7.27 -27.98 -9.20
CA GLN A 377 -8.71 -27.86 -8.93
C GLN A 377 -9.15 -26.45 -8.45
N ILE A 378 -8.42 -25.42 -8.84
CA ILE A 378 -8.77 -24.01 -8.60
C ILE A 378 -9.94 -23.60 -9.45
N ILE A 379 -10.00 -24.07 -10.69
CA ILE A 379 -11.13 -23.96 -11.60
C ILE A 379 -11.62 -25.35 -12.00
N LYS A 380 -12.82 -25.41 -12.54
CA LYS A 380 -13.44 -26.63 -13.06
C LYS A 380 -13.95 -26.38 -14.48
N GLU A 381 -13.86 -27.39 -15.30
CA GLU A 381 -14.46 -27.38 -16.63
C GLU A 381 -15.79 -28.12 -16.59
N TYR A 382 -16.80 -27.55 -17.25
CA TYR A 382 -18.09 -28.17 -17.47
C TYR A 382 -18.32 -28.28 -18.98
N ASN A 383 -18.61 -29.48 -19.46
CA ASN A 383 -18.82 -29.77 -20.88
C ASN A 383 -20.31 -29.85 -21.24
N GLU A 384 -21.17 -29.92 -20.24
CA GLU A 384 -22.63 -29.91 -20.39
C GLU A 384 -23.25 -28.93 -19.40
N PRO A 385 -24.38 -28.27 -19.73
CA PRO A 385 -25.07 -27.32 -18.87
C PRO A 385 -25.67 -27.97 -17.59
#